data_0d84d1a6139ea87ca38b10eda7c439b9
#
_entry.id   0d84d1a6139ea87ca38b10eda7c439b9
#
_cell.length_a   1.000
_cell.length_b   1.000
_cell.length_c   1.000
_cell.angle_alpha   90.00
_cell.angle_beta   90.00
_cell.angle_gamma   90.00
#
_symmetry.space_group_name_H-M   'P 1'
#
loop_
_entity.id
_entity.type
_entity.pdbx_description
1 polymer ?
#
loop_
_entity_poly.entity_id
_entity_poly.type
_entity_poly.pdbx_seq_one_letter_code
_entity_poly.pdbx_strand_id
1 'polypeptide(L)'
;LVAAAVALHLYTDWRKPIFLNKVEAEQNEIKRSIRLFKRRTDSLLGFLRTKKPIIIDINNGEQFSLEYQEIMTDLLDITDDLFTLLDNYKIILNENVHNHHIKFINKNSESLEKIFDVIGKFDPVIYYSLSFNLVYAELQKEEYSLLLREVIVNFPDGLTTFYKHISQ
;
A
#
# COMPACT_ATOMS: atom_id res chain seq x y z
N LEU A 1 41.26 -28.12 -3.49
CA LEU A 1 40.39 -27.80 -2.37
C LEU A 1 40.42 -26.30 -2.02
N VAL A 2 41.61 -25.68 -1.89
CA VAL A 2 41.76 -24.24 -1.56
C VAL A 2 41.17 -23.34 -2.67
N ALA A 3 41.40 -23.64 -3.94
CA ALA A 3 40.87 -22.86 -5.06
C ALA A 3 39.33 -22.91 -5.16
N ALA A 4 38.72 -24.06 -4.82
CA ALA A 4 37.29 -24.18 -4.76
C ALA A 4 36.66 -23.41 -3.60
N ALA A 5 37.32 -23.39 -2.44
CA ALA A 5 36.89 -22.60 -1.27
C ALA A 5 37.03 -21.09 -1.53
N VAL A 6 38.08 -20.64 -2.19
CA VAL A 6 38.28 -19.25 -2.59
C VAL A 6 37.24 -18.83 -3.64
N ALA A 7 36.97 -19.67 -4.64
CA ALA A 7 35.96 -19.42 -5.65
C ALA A 7 34.56 -19.34 -5.04
N LEU A 8 34.22 -20.20 -4.06
CA LEU A 8 32.96 -20.18 -3.33
C LEU A 8 32.83 -18.91 -2.47
N HIS A 9 33.92 -18.50 -1.82
CA HIS A 9 33.96 -17.29 -1.00
C HIS A 9 33.77 -16.01 -1.88
N LEU A 10 34.53 -15.90 -2.96
CA LEU A 10 34.37 -14.83 -3.94
C LEU A 10 32.95 -14.81 -4.57
N TYR A 11 32.37 -15.98 -4.82
CA TYR A 11 31.04 -16.11 -5.40
C TYR A 11 29.94 -15.68 -4.41
N THR A 12 30.10 -15.89 -3.12
CA THR A 12 29.18 -15.42 -2.08
C THR A 12 29.33 -13.92 -1.79
N ASP A 13 30.56 -13.40 -1.80
CA ASP A 13 30.87 -12.01 -1.48
C ASP A 13 30.28 -11.00 -2.48
N TRP A 14 30.20 -11.31 -3.77
CA TRP A 14 29.62 -10.37 -4.74
C TRP A 14 28.10 -10.52 -4.90
N ARG A 15 27.50 -11.66 -4.56
CA ARG A 15 26.07 -11.88 -4.63
C ARG A 15 25.29 -11.16 -3.54
N LYS A 16 25.84 -11.11 -2.31
CA LYS A 16 25.19 -10.41 -1.19
C LYS A 16 24.95 -8.93 -1.49
N PRO A 17 25.93 -8.13 -1.96
CA PRO A 17 25.69 -6.74 -2.33
C PRO A 17 24.65 -6.56 -3.43
N ILE A 18 24.64 -7.41 -4.47
CA ILE A 18 23.65 -7.33 -5.53
C ILE A 18 22.24 -7.62 -5.02
N PHE A 19 22.09 -8.63 -4.17
CA PHE A 19 20.82 -8.95 -3.52
C PHE A 19 20.36 -7.79 -2.63
N LEU A 20 21.22 -7.25 -1.78
CA LEU A 20 20.89 -6.13 -0.90
C LEU A 20 20.49 -4.88 -1.67
N ASN A 21 21.19 -4.55 -2.76
CA ASN A 21 20.84 -3.41 -3.62
C ASN A 21 19.45 -3.59 -4.26
N LYS A 22 19.10 -4.81 -4.70
CA LYS A 22 17.78 -5.09 -5.24
C LYS A 22 16.70 -4.96 -4.18
N VAL A 23 16.92 -5.52 -3.00
CA VAL A 23 15.99 -5.41 -1.85
C VAL A 23 15.78 -3.94 -1.48
N GLU A 24 16.85 -3.16 -1.39
CA GLU A 24 16.77 -1.73 -1.05
C GLU A 24 16.00 -0.94 -2.11
N ALA A 25 16.29 -1.17 -3.39
CA ALA A 25 15.60 -0.50 -4.50
C ALA A 25 14.09 -0.76 -4.45
N GLU A 26 13.67 -2.03 -4.36
CA GLU A 26 12.24 -2.38 -4.28
C GLU A 26 11.58 -1.82 -3.01
N GLN A 27 12.24 -1.90 -1.86
CA GLN A 27 11.71 -1.30 -0.64
C GLN A 27 11.51 0.22 -0.75
N ASN A 28 12.40 0.92 -1.45
CA ASN A 28 12.27 2.35 -1.66
C ASN A 28 11.09 2.70 -2.57
N GLU A 29 10.85 1.91 -3.63
CA GLU A 29 9.67 2.10 -4.49
C GLU A 29 8.38 1.76 -3.75
N ILE A 30 8.32 0.67 -2.98
CA ILE A 30 7.17 0.34 -2.13
C ILE A 30 6.88 1.49 -1.15
N LYS A 31 7.89 2.00 -0.44
CA LYS A 31 7.72 3.12 0.50
C LYS A 31 7.26 4.40 -0.20
N ARG A 32 7.70 4.63 -1.45
CA ARG A 32 7.24 5.75 -2.26
C ARG A 32 5.76 5.60 -2.61
N SER A 33 5.34 4.43 -3.07
CA SER A 33 3.95 4.12 -3.41
C SER A 33 3.04 4.23 -2.18
N ILE A 34 3.47 3.74 -1.00
CA ILE A 34 2.73 3.91 0.26
C ILE A 34 2.54 5.40 0.62
N ARG A 35 3.53 6.25 0.38
CA ARG A 35 3.37 7.71 0.60
C ARG A 35 2.37 8.34 -0.35
N LEU A 36 2.30 7.88 -1.60
CA LEU A 36 1.28 8.32 -2.56
C LEU A 36 -0.11 7.84 -2.14
N PHE A 37 -0.24 6.57 -1.76
CA PHE A 37 -1.46 5.99 -1.22
C PHE A 37 -1.97 6.80 -0.02
N LYS A 38 -1.09 7.11 0.94
CA LYS A 38 -1.43 7.97 2.08
C LYS A 38 -1.99 9.31 1.64
N ARG A 39 -1.32 10.01 0.73
CA ARG A 39 -1.78 11.32 0.24
C ARG A 39 -3.18 11.25 -0.37
N ARG A 40 -3.44 10.23 -1.20
CA ARG A 40 -4.75 10.07 -1.84
C ARG A 40 -5.84 9.67 -0.86
N THR A 41 -5.52 8.84 0.13
CA THR A 41 -6.43 8.52 1.24
C THR A 41 -6.75 9.77 2.07
N ASP A 42 -5.75 10.60 2.39
CA ASP A 42 -5.97 11.88 3.08
C ASP A 42 -6.85 12.83 2.22
N SER A 43 -6.66 12.86 0.89
CA SER A 43 -7.50 13.62 -0.04
C SER A 43 -8.95 13.12 -0.04
N LEU A 44 -9.17 11.79 -0.06
CA LEU A 44 -10.49 11.19 0.04
C LEU A 44 -11.19 11.56 1.35
N LEU A 45 -10.50 11.43 2.48
CA LEU A 45 -11.06 11.80 3.79
C LEU A 45 -11.38 13.30 3.87
N GLY A 46 -10.52 14.14 3.30
CA GLY A 46 -10.76 15.59 3.19
C GLY A 46 -11.98 15.91 2.33
N PHE A 47 -12.09 15.27 1.18
CA PHE A 47 -13.24 15.39 0.28
C PHE A 47 -14.55 15.00 1.00
N LEU A 48 -14.60 13.78 1.56
CA LEU A 48 -15.79 13.27 2.24
C LEU A 48 -16.20 14.16 3.42
N ARG A 49 -15.24 14.66 4.20
CA ARG A 49 -15.48 15.59 5.33
C ARG A 49 -16.09 16.91 4.86
N THR A 50 -15.58 17.47 3.78
CA THR A 50 -16.01 18.76 3.24
C THR A 50 -17.39 18.66 2.59
N LYS A 51 -17.68 17.55 1.91
CA LYS A 51 -18.96 17.38 1.17
C LYS A 51 -20.10 16.83 2.04
N LYS A 52 -19.80 16.20 3.17
CA LYS A 52 -20.80 15.62 4.07
C LYS A 52 -21.95 16.58 4.48
N PRO A 53 -21.74 17.86 4.80
CA PRO A 53 -22.79 18.77 5.19
C PRO A 53 -23.55 19.36 4.00
N ILE A 54 -23.14 19.13 2.76
CA ILE A 54 -23.75 19.71 1.57
C ILE A 54 -24.90 18.85 1.12
N ILE A 55 -26.08 19.47 0.98
CA ILE A 55 -27.20 18.83 0.28
C ILE A 55 -26.82 18.77 -1.19
N ILE A 56 -26.53 17.56 -1.65
CA ILE A 56 -26.20 17.31 -3.05
C ILE A 56 -27.50 17.23 -3.80
N ASP A 57 -27.77 18.24 -4.63
CA ASP A 57 -28.89 18.26 -5.57
C ASP A 57 -28.44 17.77 -6.96
N ILE A 58 -29.39 17.65 -7.88
CA ILE A 58 -29.14 17.18 -9.25
C ILE A 58 -28.12 18.09 -9.98
N ASN A 59 -28.03 19.39 -9.64
CA ASN A 59 -27.20 20.35 -10.36
C ASN A 59 -25.71 20.28 -9.98
N ASN A 60 -25.41 19.86 -8.74
CA ASN A 60 -24.02 19.76 -8.25
C ASN A 60 -23.53 18.31 -8.08
N GLY A 61 -24.45 17.33 -8.18
CA GLY A 61 -24.12 15.91 -8.02
C GLY A 61 -23.11 15.39 -9.04
N GLU A 62 -23.20 15.83 -10.29
CA GLU A 62 -22.28 15.43 -11.36
C GLU A 62 -20.84 15.89 -11.08
N GLN A 63 -20.65 17.13 -10.66
CA GLN A 63 -19.32 17.64 -10.32
C GLN A 63 -18.71 16.89 -9.15
N PHE A 64 -19.49 16.57 -8.12
CA PHE A 64 -19.01 15.78 -6.98
C PHE A 64 -18.66 14.34 -7.38
N SER A 65 -19.46 13.76 -8.27
CA SER A 65 -19.17 12.44 -8.81
C SER A 65 -17.84 12.40 -9.56
N LEU A 66 -17.59 13.39 -10.41
CA LEU A 66 -16.34 13.49 -11.17
C LEU A 66 -15.11 13.64 -10.25
N GLU A 67 -15.18 14.55 -9.27
CA GLU A 67 -14.10 14.77 -8.28
C GLU A 67 -13.82 13.49 -7.47
N TYR A 68 -14.87 12.77 -7.06
CA TYR A 68 -14.74 11.51 -6.36
C TYR A 68 -14.12 10.42 -7.25
N GLN A 69 -14.57 10.29 -8.49
CA GLN A 69 -14.06 9.33 -9.46
C GLN A 69 -12.57 9.55 -9.75
N GLU A 70 -12.13 10.80 -9.85
CA GLU A 70 -10.71 11.12 -10.03
C GLU A 70 -9.86 10.62 -8.85
N ILE A 71 -10.31 10.89 -7.61
CA ILE A 71 -9.61 10.41 -6.41
C ILE A 71 -9.59 8.88 -6.37
N MET A 72 -10.68 8.23 -6.74
CA MET A 72 -10.78 6.77 -6.75
C MET A 72 -9.93 6.13 -7.83
N THR A 73 -9.90 6.69 -9.04
CA THR A 73 -9.04 6.20 -10.12
C THR A 73 -7.57 6.26 -9.71
N ASP A 74 -7.13 7.39 -9.15
CA ASP A 74 -5.77 7.52 -8.67
C ASP A 74 -5.45 6.52 -7.54
N LEU A 75 -6.40 6.27 -6.62
CA LEU A 75 -6.21 5.27 -5.56
C LEU A 75 -6.12 3.84 -6.12
N LEU A 76 -6.94 3.52 -7.13
CA LEU A 76 -6.87 2.24 -7.84
C LEU A 76 -5.50 2.03 -8.47
N ASP A 77 -5.06 2.99 -9.28
CA ASP A 77 -3.78 2.92 -9.99
C ASP A 77 -2.60 2.76 -9.00
N ILE A 78 -2.59 3.56 -7.93
CA ILE A 78 -1.56 3.45 -6.88
C ILE A 78 -1.61 2.08 -6.18
N THR A 79 -2.80 1.53 -5.98
CA THR A 79 -2.98 0.24 -5.31
C THR A 79 -2.50 -0.91 -6.19
N ASP A 80 -2.82 -0.89 -7.48
CA ASP A 80 -2.36 -1.88 -8.46
C ASP A 80 -0.84 -1.85 -8.62
N ASP A 81 -0.26 -0.64 -8.71
CA ASP A 81 1.19 -0.45 -8.71
C ASP A 81 1.82 -1.05 -7.44
N LEU A 82 1.20 -0.80 -6.28
CA LEU A 82 1.70 -1.30 -5.00
C LEU A 82 1.65 -2.83 -4.93
N PHE A 83 0.58 -3.47 -5.38
CA PHE A 83 0.50 -4.93 -5.44
C PHE A 83 1.57 -5.51 -6.38
N THR A 84 1.78 -4.90 -7.54
CA THR A 84 2.84 -5.29 -8.47
C THR A 84 4.23 -5.20 -7.83
N LEU A 85 4.53 -4.11 -7.12
CA LEU A 85 5.79 -3.94 -6.37
C LEU A 85 5.95 -4.99 -5.27
N LEU A 86 4.87 -5.31 -4.53
CA LEU A 86 4.90 -6.32 -3.49
C LEU A 86 5.16 -7.73 -4.05
N ASP A 87 4.59 -8.06 -5.19
CA ASP A 87 4.83 -9.32 -5.87
C ASP A 87 6.27 -9.43 -6.40
N ASN A 88 6.78 -8.38 -7.03
CA ASN A 88 8.18 -8.31 -7.46
C ASN A 88 9.14 -8.45 -6.28
N TYR A 89 8.83 -7.80 -5.16
CA TYR A 89 9.63 -7.89 -3.95
C TYR A 89 9.64 -9.32 -3.37
N LYS A 90 8.49 -10.02 -3.35
CA LYS A 90 8.42 -11.43 -2.94
C LYS A 90 9.25 -12.35 -3.82
N ILE A 91 9.31 -12.08 -5.14
CA ILE A 91 10.16 -12.85 -6.08
C ILE A 91 11.66 -12.69 -5.78
N ILE A 92 12.09 -11.50 -5.37
CA ILE A 92 13.49 -11.26 -4.98
C ILE A 92 13.86 -12.03 -3.71
N LEU A 93 12.90 -12.19 -2.79
CA LEU A 93 13.10 -12.89 -1.53
C LEU A 93 13.09 -14.41 -1.73
N ASN A 94 14.04 -15.12 -1.08
CA ASN A 94 14.00 -16.58 -1.05
C ASN A 94 12.96 -17.03 -0.01
N GLU A 95 11.88 -17.68 -0.46
CA GLU A 95 10.79 -18.11 0.40
C GLU A 95 11.24 -19.04 1.54
N ASN A 96 12.17 -19.92 1.26
CA ASN A 96 12.69 -20.85 2.28
C ASN A 96 13.50 -20.14 3.38
N VAL A 97 14.12 -19.00 3.05
CA VAL A 97 14.96 -18.23 3.99
C VAL A 97 14.17 -17.09 4.63
N HIS A 98 13.27 -16.45 3.86
CA HIS A 98 12.58 -15.22 4.26
C HIS A 98 11.07 -15.39 4.47
N ASN A 99 10.59 -16.61 4.72
CA ASN A 99 9.16 -16.93 4.89
C ASN A 99 8.44 -16.02 5.90
N HIS A 100 9.09 -15.71 7.02
CA HIS A 100 8.48 -14.81 8.02
C HIS A 100 8.23 -13.41 7.46
N HIS A 101 9.16 -12.88 6.68
CA HIS A 101 9.00 -11.57 6.05
C HIS A 101 7.97 -11.59 4.92
N ILE A 102 7.90 -12.67 4.14
CA ILE A 102 6.86 -12.86 3.12
C ILE A 102 5.46 -12.91 3.74
N LYS A 103 5.29 -13.60 4.88
CA LYS A 103 4.03 -13.57 5.64
C LYS A 103 3.66 -12.16 6.12
N PHE A 104 4.65 -11.39 6.53
CA PHE A 104 4.44 -9.99 6.91
C PHE A 104 3.98 -9.15 5.72
N ILE A 105 4.56 -9.35 4.52
CA ILE A 105 4.13 -8.69 3.27
C ILE A 105 2.68 -9.07 2.96
N ASN A 106 2.34 -10.35 2.97
CA ASN A 106 0.99 -10.84 2.65
C ASN A 106 -0.06 -10.26 3.59
N LYS A 107 0.22 -10.20 4.90
CA LYS A 107 -0.67 -9.56 5.88
C LYS A 107 -0.96 -8.09 5.55
N ASN A 108 0.05 -7.36 5.07
CA ASN A 108 -0.13 -5.96 4.67
C ASN A 108 -0.89 -5.81 3.35
N SER A 109 -0.71 -6.75 2.41
CA SER A 109 -1.54 -6.83 1.20
C SER A 109 -3.02 -7.05 1.56
N GLU A 110 -3.33 -7.99 2.46
CA GLU A 110 -4.70 -8.21 2.94
C GLU A 110 -5.29 -6.97 3.64
N SER A 111 -4.48 -6.22 4.38
CA SER A 111 -4.92 -4.97 5.01
C SER A 111 -5.25 -3.91 3.98
N LEU A 112 -4.46 -3.83 2.91
CA LEU A 112 -4.68 -2.91 1.79
C LEU A 112 -5.98 -3.27 1.02
N GLU A 113 -6.21 -4.55 0.74
CA GLU A 113 -7.46 -5.04 0.12
C GLU A 113 -8.69 -4.65 0.95
N LYS A 114 -8.65 -4.87 2.28
CA LYS A 114 -9.76 -4.50 3.16
C LYS A 114 -10.06 -3.00 3.18
N ILE A 115 -9.02 -2.16 3.14
CA ILE A 115 -9.21 -0.71 3.04
C ILE A 115 -9.90 -0.38 1.71
N PHE A 116 -9.46 -1.01 0.64
CA PHE A 116 -9.98 -0.76 -0.70
C PHE A 116 -11.43 -1.21 -0.86
N ASP A 117 -11.79 -2.37 -0.29
CA ASP A 117 -13.16 -2.90 -0.30
C ASP A 117 -14.20 -1.93 0.30
N VAL A 118 -13.79 -1.16 1.32
CA VAL A 118 -14.71 -0.17 1.92
C VAL A 118 -14.86 1.03 1.01
N ILE A 119 -13.76 1.53 0.48
CA ILE A 119 -13.77 2.66 -0.43
C ILE A 119 -14.59 2.32 -1.69
N GLY A 120 -14.46 1.09 -2.20
CA GLY A 120 -15.16 0.59 -3.38
C GLY A 120 -16.68 0.36 -3.20
N LYS A 121 -17.20 0.40 -1.97
CA LYS A 121 -18.66 0.29 -1.72
C LYS A 121 -19.45 1.54 -2.10
N PHE A 122 -18.78 2.61 -2.46
CA PHE A 122 -19.43 3.84 -2.89
C PHE A 122 -19.85 3.75 -4.37
N ASP A 123 -21.16 3.85 -4.61
CA ASP A 123 -21.70 4.02 -5.96
C ASP A 123 -22.13 5.49 -6.15
N PRO A 124 -21.41 6.26 -6.96
CA PRO A 124 -21.72 7.68 -7.16
C PRO A 124 -23.02 7.91 -7.93
N VAL A 125 -23.53 6.90 -8.64
CA VAL A 125 -24.68 7.06 -9.56
C VAL A 125 -26.02 6.99 -8.83
N ILE A 126 -26.10 6.22 -7.74
CA ILE A 126 -27.41 5.86 -7.18
C ILE A 126 -27.80 6.69 -5.95
N TYR A 127 -26.85 7.09 -5.07
CA TYR A 127 -27.17 7.72 -3.78
C TYR A 127 -26.09 8.68 -3.29
N TYR A 128 -25.93 9.85 -3.93
CA TYR A 128 -24.87 10.80 -3.61
C TYR A 128 -24.67 11.09 -2.11
N SER A 129 -25.69 11.58 -1.42
CA SER A 129 -25.50 12.02 -0.03
C SER A 129 -25.42 10.87 0.97
N LEU A 130 -26.21 9.80 0.77
CA LEU A 130 -26.25 8.67 1.69
C LEU A 130 -24.98 7.84 1.61
N SER A 131 -24.47 7.59 0.40
CA SER A 131 -23.27 6.81 0.18
C SER A 131 -22.01 7.53 0.71
N PHE A 132 -21.89 8.84 0.53
CA PHE A 132 -20.81 9.64 1.14
C PHE A 132 -20.78 9.52 2.66
N ASN A 133 -21.94 9.61 3.31
CA ASN A 133 -22.05 9.48 4.75
C ASN A 133 -21.70 8.07 5.24
N LEU A 134 -22.10 7.03 4.50
CA LEU A 134 -21.79 5.65 4.83
C LEU A 134 -20.28 5.36 4.73
N VAL A 135 -19.67 5.73 3.60
CA VAL A 135 -18.20 5.56 3.42
C VAL A 135 -17.44 6.37 4.46
N TYR A 136 -17.83 7.62 4.70
CA TYR A 136 -17.19 8.44 5.73
C TYR A 136 -17.32 7.81 7.12
N ALA A 137 -18.49 7.32 7.50
CA ALA A 137 -18.72 6.65 8.79
C ALA A 137 -17.89 5.37 8.92
N GLU A 138 -17.79 4.56 7.86
CA GLU A 138 -16.94 3.36 7.85
C GLU A 138 -15.47 3.73 8.04
N LEU A 139 -14.96 4.70 7.29
CA LEU A 139 -13.56 5.14 7.39
C LEU A 139 -13.21 5.81 8.74
N GLN A 140 -14.21 6.20 9.55
CA GLN A 140 -14.01 6.69 10.92
C GLN A 140 -14.00 5.59 11.98
N LYS A 141 -14.34 4.35 11.63
CA LYS A 141 -14.27 3.23 12.57
C LYS A 141 -12.82 2.95 12.99
N GLU A 142 -12.64 2.56 14.24
CA GLU A 142 -11.31 2.24 14.80
C GLU A 142 -10.61 1.15 13.98
N GLU A 143 -11.33 0.16 13.48
CA GLU A 143 -10.82 -0.91 12.63
C GLU A 143 -10.10 -0.36 11.40
N TYR A 144 -10.68 0.63 10.73
CA TYR A 144 -10.06 1.27 9.55
C TYR A 144 -8.84 2.11 9.90
N SER A 145 -8.92 2.83 10.99
CA SER A 145 -7.77 3.58 11.52
C SER A 145 -6.58 2.65 11.80
N LEU A 146 -6.85 1.46 12.34
CA LEU A 146 -5.83 0.44 12.59
C LEU A 146 -5.27 -0.13 11.28
N LEU A 147 -6.11 -0.47 10.30
CA LEU A 147 -5.66 -0.94 8.98
C LEU A 147 -4.81 0.10 8.26
N LEU A 148 -5.26 1.36 8.24
CA LEU A 148 -4.48 2.47 7.66
C LEU A 148 -3.13 2.63 8.36
N ARG A 149 -3.08 2.55 9.69
CA ARG A 149 -1.84 2.60 10.45
C ARG A 149 -0.91 1.44 10.13
N GLU A 150 -1.45 0.23 9.96
CA GLU A 150 -0.68 -0.95 9.58
C GLU A 150 0.02 -0.73 8.23
N VAL A 151 -0.72 -0.28 7.20
CA VAL A 151 -0.18 -0.08 5.85
C VAL A 151 0.74 1.16 5.77
N ILE A 152 0.37 2.27 6.40
CA ILE A 152 1.06 3.56 6.22
C ILE A 152 2.26 3.74 7.14
N VAL A 153 2.24 3.14 8.33
CA VAL A 153 3.28 3.31 9.36
C VAL A 153 4.05 2.02 9.60
N ASN A 154 3.36 0.96 10.03
CA ASN A 154 4.01 -0.26 10.49
C ASN A 154 4.70 -1.00 9.34
N PHE A 155 4.12 -0.99 8.14
CA PHE A 155 4.69 -1.69 7.00
C PHE A 155 6.03 -1.08 6.52
N PRO A 156 6.16 0.23 6.26
CA PRO A 156 7.46 0.83 5.96
C PRO A 156 8.53 0.62 7.02
N ASP A 157 8.13 0.64 8.30
CA ASP A 157 9.05 0.37 9.42
C ASP A 157 9.52 -1.07 9.43
N GLY A 158 8.61 -2.02 9.18
CA GLY A 158 8.94 -3.45 9.05
C GLY A 158 9.88 -3.75 7.89
N LEU A 159 9.69 -3.10 6.73
CA LEU A 159 10.60 -3.19 5.59
C LEU A 159 12.01 -2.70 5.98
N THR A 160 12.08 -1.57 6.65
CA THR A 160 13.37 -0.99 7.10
C THR A 160 14.08 -1.89 8.12
N THR A 161 13.32 -2.45 9.06
CA THR A 161 13.86 -3.38 10.08
C THR A 161 14.39 -4.64 9.44
N PHE A 162 13.67 -5.21 8.47
CA PHE A 162 14.12 -6.38 7.72
C PHE A 162 15.44 -6.09 6.97
N TYR A 163 15.53 -4.97 6.23
CA TYR A 163 16.73 -4.60 5.51
C TYR A 163 17.95 -4.48 6.44
N LYS A 164 17.79 -3.82 7.58
CA LYS A 164 18.85 -3.72 8.59
C LYS A 164 19.32 -5.10 9.09
N HIS A 165 18.39 -6.03 9.26
CA HIS A 165 18.71 -7.38 9.73
C HIS A 165 19.52 -8.19 8.70
N ILE A 166 19.18 -8.12 7.42
CA ILE A 166 19.87 -8.88 6.36
C ILE A 166 21.17 -8.23 5.89
N SER A 167 21.38 -6.94 6.17
CA SER A 167 22.58 -6.18 5.79
C SER A 167 23.73 -6.35 6.76
N GLN A 168 23.47 -6.84 7.96
CA GLN A 168 24.50 -7.21 8.95
C GLN A 168 25.12 -8.57 8.63
#